data_1539aac481db393bfa21546ffe1d1ba0
#
_entry.id   1539aac481db393bfa21546ffe1d1ba0
#
_cell.length_a   1.000
_cell.length_b   1.000
_cell.length_c   1.000
_cell.angle_alpha   90.00
_cell.angle_beta   90.00
_cell.angle_gamma   90.00
#
_symmetry.space_group_name_H-M   'P 1'
#
loop_
_entity.id
_entity.type
_entity.pdbx_description
1 polymer ?
#
loop_
_entity_poly.entity_id
_entity_poly.type
_entity_poly.pdbx_seq_one_letter_code
_entity_poly.pdbx_strand_id
1 'polypeptide(L)'
;GVKGVYPAYSQDAVIRKDSIETAVHIMSVPDNTDRNNENYINQLRIKEGRLPENSGECVVRYEDTKDNFSIGDTIKLSSGTQDDINDSLKDSEYTVVGTVYTPYYVSYDLGTTNVGSGRINYLMYITEDEFMSDYFNEVFATVDGAKELDTYGTEYKDLVKETADRIDNISQSRINVRKDDIQDVYEDSVNEAKEAAKAAIYDHVVESLTEQYSNYFVGMDVSAIIEPYIQPAYEKALADYDFSSIETQAKEDFESKYGDSDDWKWYELTRQEQYSFKDYESSADRMKAIATVFPIFFIVVSALVC
;
A
#
# COMPACT_ATOMS: atom_id res chain seq x y z
N GLY A 1 -9.45 -15.81 19.99
CA GLY A 1 -9.66 -15.46 18.59
C GLY A 1 -9.42 -13.99 18.28
N VAL A 2 -9.72 -13.59 17.04
CA VAL A 2 -9.66 -12.18 16.62
C VAL A 2 -10.92 -11.48 17.08
N LYS A 3 -10.79 -10.27 17.64
CA LYS A 3 -11.90 -9.45 18.12
C LYS A 3 -12.26 -8.34 17.13
N GLY A 4 -11.28 -7.54 16.74
CA GLY A 4 -11.44 -6.47 15.77
C GLY A 4 -10.46 -6.63 14.62
N VAL A 5 -10.85 -6.18 13.41
CA VAL A 5 -10.03 -6.21 12.20
C VAL A 5 -10.16 -4.87 11.49
N TYR A 6 -9.04 -4.25 11.18
CA TYR A 6 -8.97 -3.03 10.37
C TYR A 6 -8.06 -3.27 9.16
N PRO A 7 -8.61 -3.47 7.96
CA PRO A 7 -7.86 -3.39 6.71
C PRO A 7 -7.43 -1.95 6.46
N ALA A 8 -6.18 -1.72 6.14
CA ALA A 8 -5.61 -0.39 5.97
C ALA A 8 -4.79 -0.28 4.69
N TYR A 9 -4.63 0.94 4.23
CA TYR A 9 -3.65 1.28 3.21
C TYR A 9 -2.46 1.96 3.85
N SER A 10 -1.27 1.68 3.34
CA SER A 10 -0.05 2.43 3.65
C SER A 10 0.78 2.68 2.40
N GLN A 11 1.51 3.80 2.40
CA GLN A 11 2.41 4.19 1.31
C GLN A 11 3.57 4.99 1.89
N ASP A 12 4.78 4.64 1.48
CA ASP A 12 5.95 5.46 1.74
C ASP A 12 6.13 6.48 0.61
N ALA A 13 6.40 7.71 0.99
CA ALA A 13 6.63 8.81 0.06
C ALA A 13 7.77 9.71 0.55
N VAL A 14 8.14 10.69 -0.26
CA VAL A 14 9.19 11.64 0.05
C VAL A 14 8.61 13.06 0.09
N ILE A 15 8.94 13.79 1.14
CA ILE A 15 8.75 15.22 1.24
C ILE A 15 10.09 15.89 0.92
N ARG A 16 10.08 16.80 -0.05
CA ARG A 16 11.26 17.60 -0.41
C ARG A 16 11.16 19.00 0.17
N LYS A 17 12.10 19.35 1.05
CA LYS A 17 12.22 20.69 1.63
C LYS A 17 13.68 21.13 1.52
N ASP A 18 13.93 22.28 0.90
CA ASP A 18 15.27 22.89 0.77
C ASP A 18 16.36 21.93 0.25
N SER A 19 16.05 21.12 -0.75
CA SER A 19 16.92 20.07 -1.33
C SER A 19 17.19 18.86 -0.43
N ILE A 20 16.51 18.75 0.70
CA ILE A 20 16.55 17.56 1.56
C ILE A 20 15.31 16.71 1.27
N GLU A 21 15.55 15.45 0.97
CA GLU A 21 14.50 14.45 0.80
C GLU A 21 14.31 13.70 2.12
N THR A 22 13.08 13.73 2.62
CA THR A 22 12.73 13.15 3.91
C THR A 22 11.57 12.18 3.72
N ALA A 23 11.73 10.94 4.13
CA ALA A 23 10.69 9.93 3.96
C ALA A 23 9.56 10.11 4.99
N VAL A 24 8.34 10.00 4.49
CA VAL A 24 7.08 10.01 5.24
C VAL A 24 6.36 8.70 5.02
N HIS A 25 5.90 8.08 6.11
CA HIS A 25 5.00 6.93 6.04
C HIS A 25 3.56 7.41 6.17
N ILE A 26 2.77 7.13 5.15
CA ILE A 26 1.39 7.56 5.00
C ILE A 26 0.48 6.38 5.29
N MET A 27 -0.51 6.56 6.17
CA MET A 27 -1.47 5.53 6.53
C MET A 27 -2.89 6.03 6.36
N SER A 28 -3.81 5.12 6.07
CA SER A 28 -5.22 5.45 5.99
C SER A 28 -5.85 5.67 7.38
N VAL A 29 -6.85 6.55 7.43
CA VAL A 29 -7.77 6.68 8.56
C VAL A 29 -9.08 6.00 8.16
N PRO A 30 -9.64 5.08 8.98
CA PRO A 30 -10.90 4.42 8.63
C PRO A 30 -12.05 5.42 8.55
N ASP A 31 -13.02 5.17 7.67
CA ASP A 31 -14.23 5.97 7.55
C ASP A 31 -15.00 6.10 8.86
N ASN A 32 -15.04 5.01 9.63
CA ASN A 32 -15.70 4.98 10.92
C ASN A 32 -14.71 5.15 12.07
N THR A 33 -14.52 6.38 12.51
CA THR A 33 -13.66 6.75 13.64
C THR A 33 -14.38 6.80 14.99
N ASP A 34 -15.56 6.17 15.14
CA ASP A 34 -16.20 6.02 16.44
C ASP A 34 -15.28 5.20 17.37
N ARG A 35 -14.97 5.77 18.53
CA ARG A 35 -14.08 5.15 19.52
C ARG A 35 -14.63 3.84 20.12
N ASN A 36 -15.92 3.59 19.99
CA ASN A 36 -16.55 2.34 20.41
C ASN A 36 -16.53 1.28 19.30
N ASN A 37 -16.11 1.64 18.09
CA ASN A 37 -15.96 0.69 17.00
C ASN A 37 -14.73 -0.20 17.26
N GLU A 38 -14.95 -1.50 17.46
CA GLU A 38 -13.88 -2.48 17.71
C GLU A 38 -12.91 -2.61 16.54
N ASN A 39 -13.34 -2.24 15.34
CA ASN A 39 -12.50 -2.23 14.13
C ASN A 39 -11.70 -0.92 13.98
N TYR A 40 -11.97 0.12 14.77
CA TYR A 40 -11.09 1.28 14.81
C TYR A 40 -9.86 0.97 15.69
N ILE A 41 -8.93 0.21 15.13
CA ILE A 41 -7.69 -0.18 15.78
C ILE A 41 -6.67 0.96 15.63
N ASN A 42 -5.73 1.08 16.57
CA ASN A 42 -4.72 2.15 16.60
C ASN A 42 -5.32 3.57 16.58
N GLN A 43 -6.42 3.76 17.34
CA GLN A 43 -7.20 4.99 17.38
C GLN A 43 -6.32 6.24 17.57
N LEU A 44 -6.31 7.11 16.60
CA LEU A 44 -5.61 8.38 16.66
C LEU A 44 -6.23 9.28 17.74
N ARG A 45 -5.41 9.94 18.53
CA ARG A 45 -5.83 10.92 19.51
C ARG A 45 -5.49 12.33 19.01
N ILE A 46 -6.51 13.09 18.64
CA ILE A 46 -6.36 14.46 18.18
C ILE A 46 -5.69 15.30 19.29
N LYS A 47 -4.62 16.00 18.94
CA LYS A 47 -3.98 16.99 19.79
C LYS A 47 -4.48 18.40 19.46
N GLU A 48 -4.50 18.75 18.19
CA GLU A 48 -4.98 20.04 17.67
C GLU A 48 -5.69 19.81 16.33
N GLY A 49 -6.67 20.67 16.01
CA GLY A 49 -7.43 20.56 14.77
C GLY A 49 -8.44 19.39 14.76
N ARG A 50 -8.54 18.70 13.65
CA ARG A 50 -9.47 17.58 13.43
C ARG A 50 -8.83 16.47 12.59
N LEU A 51 -9.49 15.33 12.45
CA LEU A 51 -9.10 14.29 11.46
C LEU A 51 -9.42 14.77 10.03
N PRO A 52 -8.78 14.19 8.99
CA PRO A 52 -9.10 14.50 7.60
C PRO A 52 -10.51 13.98 7.29
N GLU A 53 -11.30 14.77 6.58
CA GLU A 53 -12.68 14.47 6.17
C GLU A 53 -12.87 14.63 4.66
N ASN A 54 -11.96 15.33 3.99
CA ASN A 54 -12.05 15.61 2.56
C ASN A 54 -10.77 15.22 1.85
N SER A 55 -10.85 15.02 0.53
CA SER A 55 -9.71 14.86 -0.34
C SER A 55 -8.69 15.98 -0.17
N GLY A 56 -7.40 15.67 -0.26
CA GLY A 56 -6.33 16.63 -0.09
C GLY A 56 -6.11 17.12 1.35
N GLU A 57 -6.74 16.51 2.35
CA GLU A 57 -6.50 16.79 3.77
C GLU A 57 -5.65 15.70 4.44
N CYS A 58 -4.80 16.11 5.38
CA CYS A 58 -4.04 15.17 6.18
C CYS A 58 -3.92 15.60 7.65
N VAL A 59 -3.58 14.65 8.50
CA VAL A 59 -3.06 14.92 9.85
C VAL A 59 -1.66 14.33 9.98
N VAL A 60 -0.84 14.98 10.79
CA VAL A 60 0.54 14.56 11.04
C VAL A 60 0.74 14.21 12.51
N ARG A 61 1.71 13.36 12.81
CA ARG A 61 2.07 13.06 14.19
C ARG A 61 2.54 14.33 14.91
N TYR A 62 2.04 14.55 16.14
CA TYR A 62 2.34 15.77 16.90
C TYR A 62 3.84 15.94 17.18
N GLU A 63 4.57 14.87 17.42
CA GLU A 63 6.02 14.91 17.64
C GLU A 63 6.80 15.39 16.43
N ASP A 64 6.23 15.26 15.23
CA ASP A 64 6.83 15.69 13.96
C ASP A 64 6.58 17.17 13.67
N THR A 65 5.71 17.85 14.44
CA THR A 65 5.34 19.26 14.20
C THR A 65 6.39 20.27 14.70
N LYS A 66 7.31 19.84 15.57
CA LYS A 66 8.36 20.74 16.05
C LYS A 66 9.25 21.18 14.90
N ASP A 67 9.05 22.42 14.45
CA ASP A 67 9.81 23.09 13.39
C ASP A 67 9.55 22.58 11.94
N ASN A 68 8.56 21.67 11.73
CA ASN A 68 8.32 21.08 10.42
C ASN A 68 6.95 21.40 9.83
N PHE A 69 5.85 21.17 10.57
CA PHE A 69 4.49 21.29 10.06
C PHE A 69 3.59 22.05 11.04
N SER A 70 2.72 22.89 10.49
CA SER A 70 1.67 23.62 11.22
C SER A 70 0.32 23.34 10.54
N ILE A 71 -0.77 23.47 11.31
CA ILE A 71 -2.12 23.41 10.73
C ILE A 71 -2.27 24.53 9.68
N GLY A 72 -2.71 24.17 8.48
CA GLY A 72 -2.81 25.04 7.31
C GLY A 72 -1.63 24.94 6.34
N ASP A 73 -0.53 24.29 6.72
CA ASP A 73 0.58 24.05 5.80
C ASP A 73 0.18 23.03 4.72
N THR A 74 0.77 23.17 3.53
CA THR A 74 0.64 22.19 2.46
C THR A 74 1.89 21.34 2.37
N ILE A 75 1.70 20.02 2.45
CA ILE A 75 2.75 19.02 2.26
C ILE A 75 2.71 18.57 0.81
N LYS A 76 3.86 18.65 0.11
CA LYS A 76 4.03 18.13 -1.25
C LYS A 76 4.78 16.81 -1.21
N LEU A 77 4.18 15.79 -1.83
CA LEU A 77 4.70 14.44 -1.88
C LEU A 77 5.31 14.13 -3.25
N SER A 78 6.30 13.25 -3.24
CA SER A 78 6.79 12.55 -4.42
C SER A 78 7.01 11.07 -4.07
N SER A 79 6.99 10.19 -5.05
CA SER A 79 7.18 8.74 -4.82
C SER A 79 8.56 8.40 -4.24
N GLY A 80 9.56 9.23 -4.49
CA GLY A 80 10.96 8.93 -4.17
C GLY A 80 11.61 7.91 -5.11
N THR A 81 10.89 7.49 -6.15
CA THR A 81 11.32 6.63 -7.25
C THR A 81 11.20 7.38 -8.59
N GLN A 82 11.19 6.64 -9.71
CA GLN A 82 10.91 7.21 -11.03
C GLN A 82 9.41 7.24 -11.37
N ASP A 83 8.58 6.61 -10.53
CA ASP A 83 7.13 6.54 -10.72
C ASP A 83 6.45 7.85 -10.33
N ASP A 84 5.26 8.11 -10.82
CA ASP A 84 4.43 9.23 -10.37
C ASP A 84 3.77 8.87 -9.03
N ILE A 85 3.77 9.77 -8.06
CA ILE A 85 3.05 9.57 -6.79
C ILE A 85 1.55 9.39 -7.02
N ASN A 86 1.01 9.96 -8.08
CA ASN A 86 -0.39 9.85 -8.45
C ASN A 86 -0.78 8.46 -8.99
N ASP A 87 0.18 7.56 -9.23
CA ASP A 87 -0.11 6.14 -9.48
C ASP A 87 -0.55 5.41 -8.19
N SER A 88 -0.20 5.96 -7.03
CA SER A 88 -0.50 5.38 -5.71
C SER A 88 -1.49 6.21 -4.88
N LEU A 89 -1.51 7.52 -5.06
CA LEU A 89 -2.37 8.47 -4.33
C LEU A 89 -3.12 9.37 -5.31
N LYS A 90 -4.36 9.76 -4.98
CA LYS A 90 -5.15 10.67 -5.81
C LYS A 90 -4.51 12.05 -5.96
N ASP A 91 -3.95 12.56 -4.87
CA ASP A 91 -3.32 13.87 -4.80
C ASP A 91 -1.85 13.77 -4.41
N SER A 92 -1.04 14.72 -4.88
CA SER A 92 0.37 14.89 -4.50
C SER A 92 0.57 16.03 -3.48
N GLU A 93 -0.46 16.77 -3.13
CA GLU A 93 -0.42 17.90 -2.20
C GLU A 93 -1.54 17.77 -1.16
N TYR A 94 -1.17 17.83 0.12
CA TYR A 94 -2.09 17.65 1.24
C TYR A 94 -2.01 18.82 2.22
N THR A 95 -3.17 19.34 2.65
CA THR A 95 -3.25 20.38 3.67
C THR A 95 -3.33 19.74 5.06
N VAL A 96 -2.46 20.17 5.96
CA VAL A 96 -2.48 19.73 7.37
C VAL A 96 -3.69 20.33 8.08
N VAL A 97 -4.68 19.52 8.46
CA VAL A 97 -5.89 19.95 9.16
C VAL A 97 -5.87 19.63 10.65
N GLY A 98 -4.88 18.87 11.10
CA GLY A 98 -4.73 18.55 12.52
C GLY A 98 -3.43 17.85 12.83
N THR A 99 -3.20 17.69 14.13
CA THR A 99 -2.06 16.92 14.67
C THR A 99 -2.56 15.86 15.63
N VAL A 100 -1.93 14.68 15.62
CA VAL A 100 -2.39 13.51 16.36
C VAL A 100 -1.27 12.81 17.12
N TYR A 101 -1.64 12.12 18.21
CA TYR A 101 -0.83 11.06 18.79
C TYR A 101 -1.27 9.71 18.22
N THR A 102 -0.31 8.87 17.88
CA THR A 102 -0.55 7.51 17.42
C THR A 102 -0.09 6.49 18.46
N PRO A 103 -0.92 5.51 18.83
CA PRO A 103 -0.48 4.45 19.75
C PRO A 103 0.34 3.35 19.06
N TYR A 104 0.38 3.33 17.73
CA TYR A 104 1.09 2.32 16.96
C TYR A 104 2.61 2.54 16.96
N TYR A 105 3.06 3.80 17.01
CA TYR A 105 4.46 4.17 17.05
C TYR A 105 4.81 4.78 18.42
N VAL A 106 5.38 3.98 19.32
CA VAL A 106 5.73 4.38 20.69
C VAL A 106 7.19 4.84 20.85
N SER A 107 8.03 4.63 19.82
CA SER A 107 9.42 5.07 19.75
C SER A 107 9.59 6.29 18.85
N TYR A 108 10.68 7.02 19.01
CA TYR A 108 11.10 8.06 18.07
C TYR A 108 11.65 7.47 16.77
N ASP A 109 12.17 6.26 16.79
CA ASP A 109 12.58 5.54 15.59
C ASP A 109 11.35 4.87 14.96
N LEU A 110 11.00 5.31 13.76
CA LEU A 110 9.79 4.88 13.03
C LEU A 110 10.05 3.71 12.10
N GLY A 111 11.32 3.29 11.96
CA GLY A 111 11.71 2.21 11.07
C GLY A 111 12.38 2.67 9.79
N THR A 112 12.49 1.73 8.86
CA THR A 112 13.19 1.90 7.58
C THR A 112 12.22 1.85 6.41
N THR A 113 12.63 2.43 5.29
CA THR A 113 11.90 2.46 4.02
C THR A 113 12.87 2.29 2.87
N ASN A 114 12.35 2.03 1.67
CA ASN A 114 13.14 1.95 0.45
C ASN A 114 13.25 3.30 -0.29
N VAL A 115 12.61 4.36 0.22
CA VAL A 115 12.60 5.69 -0.41
C VAL A 115 13.39 6.72 0.41
N GLY A 116 13.78 7.83 -0.22
CA GLY A 116 14.47 8.93 0.40
C GLY A 116 15.78 8.51 1.07
N SER A 117 15.95 8.86 2.35
CA SER A 117 17.15 8.52 3.14
C SER A 117 17.21 7.08 3.65
N GLY A 118 16.21 6.25 3.34
CA GLY A 118 16.08 4.88 3.84
C GLY A 118 15.53 4.78 5.28
N ARG A 119 15.11 5.90 5.87
CA ARG A 119 14.51 5.94 7.23
C ARG A 119 13.23 6.76 7.19
N ILE A 120 12.19 6.25 7.85
CA ILE A 120 10.94 6.98 8.06
C ILE A 120 11.20 8.08 9.10
N ASN A 121 10.89 9.32 8.73
CA ASN A 121 11.08 10.49 9.58
C ASN A 121 9.75 11.07 10.07
N TYR A 122 8.69 10.96 9.26
CA TYR A 122 7.38 11.52 9.55
C TYR A 122 6.28 10.49 9.37
N LEU A 123 5.18 10.68 10.12
CA LEU A 123 3.94 9.94 9.96
C LEU A 123 2.84 10.89 9.51
N MET A 124 2.10 10.50 8.48
CA MET A 124 0.98 11.22 7.94
C MET A 124 -0.23 10.29 7.80
N TYR A 125 -1.42 10.80 8.02
CA TYR A 125 -2.66 10.04 7.90
C TYR A 125 -3.62 10.81 6.98
N ILE A 126 -4.19 10.09 6.03
CA ILE A 126 -5.15 10.59 5.03
C ILE A 126 -6.38 9.69 5.00
N THR A 127 -7.44 10.07 4.31
CA THR A 127 -8.64 9.24 4.17
C THR A 127 -8.37 8.02 3.29
N GLU A 128 -9.12 6.94 3.46
CA GLU A 128 -8.94 5.69 2.69
C GLU A 128 -9.11 5.90 1.19
N ASP A 129 -10.02 6.78 0.80
CA ASP A 129 -10.34 7.06 -0.60
C ASP A 129 -9.26 7.84 -1.36
N GLU A 130 -8.19 8.30 -0.69
CA GLU A 130 -7.00 8.89 -1.33
C GLU A 130 -6.08 7.85 -1.96
N PHE A 131 -6.16 6.59 -1.55
CA PHE A 131 -5.31 5.53 -2.08
C PHE A 131 -5.87 4.98 -3.40
N MET A 132 -5.01 4.84 -4.41
CA MET A 132 -5.39 4.33 -5.75
C MET A 132 -5.35 2.81 -5.84
N SER A 133 -4.95 2.11 -4.77
CA SER A 133 -4.90 0.65 -4.73
C SER A 133 -6.30 0.05 -4.58
N ASP A 134 -6.58 -1.02 -5.31
CA ASP A 134 -7.82 -1.84 -5.23
C ASP A 134 -7.75 -2.87 -4.09
N TYR A 135 -6.65 -2.95 -3.35
CA TYR A 135 -6.48 -3.90 -2.25
C TYR A 135 -5.77 -3.25 -1.07
N PHE A 136 -6.16 -3.66 0.12
CA PHE A 136 -5.45 -3.26 1.33
C PHE A 136 -4.10 -3.96 1.41
N ASN A 137 -3.06 -3.22 1.74
CA ASN A 137 -1.71 -3.76 1.89
C ASN A 137 -1.32 -4.04 3.34
N GLU A 138 -2.15 -3.61 4.30
CA GLU A 138 -2.00 -3.92 5.72
C GLU A 138 -3.33 -4.36 6.33
N VAL A 139 -3.26 -5.22 7.34
CA VAL A 139 -4.43 -5.59 8.15
C VAL A 139 -4.03 -5.59 9.63
N PHE A 140 -4.65 -4.70 10.39
CA PHE A 140 -4.50 -4.69 11.84
C PHE A 140 -5.55 -5.60 12.47
N ALA A 141 -5.14 -6.40 13.46
CA ALA A 141 -6.04 -7.26 14.19
C ALA A 141 -5.82 -7.13 15.70
N THR A 142 -6.90 -7.17 16.47
CA THR A 142 -6.84 -7.28 17.93
C THR A 142 -7.24 -8.68 18.37
N VAL A 143 -6.51 -9.20 19.34
CA VAL A 143 -6.75 -10.54 19.88
C VAL A 143 -7.72 -10.44 21.07
N ASP A 144 -8.77 -11.26 21.03
CA ASP A 144 -9.77 -11.32 22.11
C ASP A 144 -9.12 -11.76 23.42
N GLY A 145 -9.41 -11.03 24.50
CA GLY A 145 -8.82 -11.25 25.83
C GLY A 145 -7.39 -10.71 26.02
N ALA A 146 -6.69 -10.28 24.96
CA ALA A 146 -5.31 -9.79 25.09
C ALA A 146 -5.20 -8.45 25.82
N LYS A 147 -6.24 -7.63 25.78
CA LYS A 147 -6.26 -6.30 26.41
C LYS A 147 -6.20 -6.36 27.96
N GLU A 148 -6.69 -7.43 28.55
CA GLU A 148 -6.75 -7.66 29.99
C GLU A 148 -5.44 -8.23 30.55
N LEU A 149 -4.51 -8.63 29.68
CA LEU A 149 -3.22 -9.24 30.04
C LEU A 149 -2.09 -8.20 30.08
N ASP A 150 -1.07 -8.51 30.88
CA ASP A 150 0.19 -7.76 30.82
C ASP A 150 0.86 -7.99 29.46
N THR A 151 1.02 -6.93 28.68
CA THR A 151 1.62 -6.96 27.34
C THR A 151 3.01 -7.61 27.29
N TYR A 152 3.78 -7.53 28.36
CA TYR A 152 5.10 -8.14 28.45
C TYR A 152 5.08 -9.52 29.11
N GLY A 153 3.94 -9.93 29.65
CA GLY A 153 3.74 -11.22 30.29
C GLY A 153 3.71 -12.39 29.30
N THR A 154 4.03 -13.59 29.81
CA THR A 154 4.02 -14.82 29.02
C THR A 154 2.62 -15.15 28.49
N GLU A 155 1.58 -14.97 29.30
CA GLU A 155 0.18 -15.25 28.92
C GLU A 155 -0.26 -14.43 27.70
N TYR A 156 0.12 -13.13 27.65
CA TYR A 156 -0.14 -12.28 26.50
C TYR A 156 0.59 -12.80 25.26
N LYS A 157 1.89 -13.09 25.39
CA LYS A 157 2.74 -13.56 24.29
C LYS A 157 2.23 -14.88 23.70
N ASP A 158 1.83 -15.81 24.57
CA ASP A 158 1.31 -17.10 24.16
C ASP A 158 -0.04 -16.96 23.43
N LEU A 159 -0.98 -16.15 23.97
CA LEU A 159 -2.28 -15.91 23.36
C LEU A 159 -2.17 -15.25 21.98
N VAL A 160 -1.30 -14.24 21.86
CA VAL A 160 -1.07 -13.52 20.60
C VAL A 160 -0.41 -14.45 19.59
N LYS A 161 0.61 -15.22 20.01
CA LYS A 161 1.29 -16.18 19.14
C LYS A 161 0.33 -17.26 18.63
N GLU A 162 -0.49 -17.86 19.49
CA GLU A 162 -1.48 -18.86 19.06
C GLU A 162 -2.45 -18.29 18.02
N THR A 163 -2.83 -17.03 18.15
CA THR A 163 -3.72 -16.38 17.18
C THR A 163 -3.00 -16.06 15.87
N ALA A 164 -1.75 -15.61 15.93
CA ALA A 164 -0.91 -15.37 14.76
C ALA A 164 -0.67 -16.69 13.99
N ASP A 165 -0.32 -17.77 14.68
CA ASP A 165 -0.14 -19.10 14.06
C ASP A 165 -1.43 -19.58 13.34
N ARG A 166 -2.62 -19.22 13.84
CA ARG A 166 -3.90 -19.52 13.17
C ARG A 166 -4.10 -18.67 11.92
N ILE A 167 -3.69 -17.42 11.95
CA ILE A 167 -3.73 -16.52 10.78
C ILE A 167 -2.78 -17.03 9.71
N ASP A 168 -1.56 -17.38 10.08
CA ASP A 168 -0.56 -17.94 9.16
C ASP A 168 -1.08 -19.22 8.47
N ASN A 169 -1.73 -20.10 9.20
CA ASN A 169 -2.29 -21.34 8.64
C ASN A 169 -3.34 -21.12 7.53
N ILE A 170 -3.98 -19.95 7.47
CA ILE A 170 -4.92 -19.62 6.38
C ILE A 170 -4.28 -18.78 5.28
N SER A 171 -3.08 -18.23 5.48
CA SER A 171 -2.42 -17.29 4.58
C SER A 171 -2.27 -17.87 3.18
N GLN A 172 -1.70 -19.07 3.06
CA GLN A 172 -1.49 -19.72 1.77
C GLN A 172 -2.80 -19.95 1.00
N SER A 173 -3.87 -20.35 1.71
CA SER A 173 -5.18 -20.54 1.09
C SER A 173 -5.74 -19.20 0.56
N ARG A 174 -5.53 -18.10 1.30
CA ARG A 174 -5.99 -16.77 0.89
C ARG A 174 -5.17 -16.20 -0.26
N ILE A 175 -3.86 -16.44 -0.25
CA ILE A 175 -2.98 -16.08 -1.37
C ILE A 175 -3.43 -16.82 -2.64
N ASN A 176 -3.73 -18.12 -2.55
CA ASN A 176 -4.20 -18.88 -3.71
C ASN A 176 -5.53 -18.33 -4.26
N VAL A 177 -6.52 -18.04 -3.38
CA VAL A 177 -7.78 -17.42 -3.81
C VAL A 177 -7.51 -16.08 -4.51
N ARG A 178 -6.61 -15.26 -3.96
CA ARG A 178 -6.28 -13.97 -4.58
C ARG A 178 -5.56 -14.13 -5.91
N LYS A 179 -4.68 -15.15 -6.04
CA LYS A 179 -4.05 -15.49 -7.33
C LYS A 179 -5.08 -15.87 -8.37
N ASP A 180 -6.06 -16.70 -8.00
CA ASP A 180 -7.14 -17.10 -8.90
C ASP A 180 -7.99 -15.88 -9.33
N ASP A 181 -8.42 -15.02 -8.39
CA ASP A 181 -9.18 -13.80 -8.68
C ASP A 181 -8.45 -12.87 -9.65
N ILE A 182 -7.14 -12.69 -9.45
CA ILE A 182 -6.31 -11.80 -10.28
C ILE A 182 -5.99 -12.46 -11.63
N GLN A 183 -5.86 -13.78 -11.69
CA GLN A 183 -5.70 -14.51 -12.94
C GLN A 183 -6.92 -14.29 -13.85
N ASP A 184 -8.13 -14.34 -13.29
CA ASP A 184 -9.37 -14.03 -14.05
C ASP A 184 -9.33 -12.59 -14.61
N VAL A 185 -8.91 -11.62 -13.81
CA VAL A 185 -8.74 -10.20 -14.27
C VAL A 185 -7.72 -10.09 -15.40
N TYR A 186 -6.61 -10.83 -15.31
CA TYR A 186 -5.60 -10.87 -16.35
C TYR A 186 -6.17 -11.46 -17.66
N GLU A 187 -6.85 -12.61 -17.56
CA GLU A 187 -7.46 -13.28 -18.72
C GLU A 187 -8.51 -12.39 -19.40
N ASP A 188 -9.34 -11.70 -18.63
CA ASP A 188 -10.32 -10.74 -19.15
C ASP A 188 -9.63 -9.58 -19.88
N SER A 189 -8.56 -9.00 -19.30
CA SER A 189 -7.83 -7.90 -19.93
C SER A 189 -7.17 -8.31 -21.27
N VAL A 190 -6.60 -9.51 -21.32
CA VAL A 190 -6.03 -10.09 -22.55
C VAL A 190 -7.12 -10.31 -23.60
N ASN A 191 -8.29 -10.83 -23.19
CA ASN A 191 -9.40 -11.07 -24.10
C ASN A 191 -9.96 -9.75 -24.66
N GLU A 192 -10.15 -8.72 -23.83
CA GLU A 192 -10.58 -7.39 -24.26
C GLU A 192 -9.60 -6.76 -25.26
N ALA A 193 -8.30 -6.84 -24.98
CA ALA A 193 -7.27 -6.33 -25.87
C ALA A 193 -7.25 -7.09 -27.21
N LYS A 194 -7.44 -8.40 -27.20
CA LYS A 194 -7.57 -9.22 -28.42
C LYS A 194 -8.81 -8.86 -29.23
N GLU A 195 -9.96 -8.67 -28.58
CA GLU A 195 -11.18 -8.25 -29.29
C GLU A 195 -11.04 -6.84 -29.89
N ALA A 196 -10.42 -5.90 -29.17
CA ALA A 196 -10.10 -4.58 -29.71
C ALA A 196 -9.18 -4.65 -30.93
N ALA A 197 -8.14 -5.51 -30.88
CA ALA A 197 -7.26 -5.73 -32.03
C ALA A 197 -8.01 -6.35 -33.24
N LYS A 198 -8.89 -7.32 -33.00
CA LYS A 198 -9.73 -7.91 -34.05
C LYS A 198 -10.65 -6.87 -34.73
N ALA A 199 -11.24 -5.99 -33.90
CA ALA A 199 -12.06 -4.88 -34.45
C ALA A 199 -11.20 -3.93 -35.29
N ALA A 200 -10.03 -3.55 -34.83
CA ALA A 200 -9.11 -2.70 -35.59
C ALA A 200 -8.64 -3.33 -36.91
N ILE A 201 -8.39 -4.65 -36.90
CA ILE A 201 -8.05 -5.40 -38.13
C ILE A 201 -9.24 -5.38 -39.10
N TYR A 202 -10.46 -5.57 -38.61
CA TYR A 202 -11.66 -5.50 -39.42
C TYR A 202 -11.82 -4.14 -40.09
N ASP A 203 -11.72 -3.06 -39.31
CA ASP A 203 -11.82 -1.69 -39.80
C ASP A 203 -10.73 -1.39 -40.85
N HIS A 204 -9.50 -1.81 -40.61
CA HIS A 204 -8.41 -1.65 -41.56
C HIS A 204 -8.63 -2.42 -42.87
N VAL A 205 -9.18 -3.63 -42.81
CA VAL A 205 -9.55 -4.43 -43.99
C VAL A 205 -10.64 -3.71 -44.81
N VAL A 206 -11.67 -3.20 -44.14
CA VAL A 206 -12.75 -2.44 -44.80
C VAL A 206 -12.21 -1.17 -45.47
N GLU A 207 -11.38 -0.42 -44.77
CA GLU A 207 -10.73 0.80 -45.26
C GLU A 207 -9.87 0.49 -46.50
N SER A 208 -9.01 -0.51 -46.40
CA SER A 208 -8.10 -0.93 -47.48
C SER A 208 -8.84 -1.37 -48.74
N LEU A 209 -9.89 -2.18 -48.55
CA LEU A 209 -10.76 -2.59 -49.69
C LEU A 209 -11.50 -1.39 -50.28
N THR A 210 -12.02 -0.50 -49.46
CA THR A 210 -12.71 0.72 -49.89
C THR A 210 -11.77 1.59 -50.73
N GLU A 211 -10.57 1.84 -50.27
CA GLU A 211 -9.57 2.61 -50.99
C GLU A 211 -9.19 1.94 -52.31
N GLN A 212 -8.92 0.63 -52.30
CA GLN A 212 -8.55 -0.12 -53.48
C GLN A 212 -9.63 -0.04 -54.57
N TYR A 213 -10.92 -0.27 -54.22
CA TYR A 213 -12.01 -0.29 -55.16
C TYR A 213 -12.46 1.12 -55.61
N SER A 214 -12.38 2.13 -54.72
CA SER A 214 -12.67 3.52 -55.07
C SER A 214 -11.74 4.07 -56.14
N ASN A 215 -10.50 3.58 -56.24
CA ASN A 215 -9.57 3.92 -57.29
C ASN A 215 -10.00 3.38 -58.67
N TYR A 216 -10.75 2.29 -58.72
CA TYR A 216 -11.31 1.72 -59.97
C TYR A 216 -12.70 2.27 -60.30
N PHE A 217 -13.52 2.61 -59.29
CA PHE A 217 -14.91 3.04 -59.44
C PHE A 217 -15.09 4.49 -58.99
N VAL A 218 -14.36 5.39 -59.60
CA VAL A 218 -14.29 6.80 -59.21
C VAL A 218 -15.68 7.45 -59.14
N GLY A 219 -16.03 7.97 -57.95
CA GLY A 219 -17.29 8.65 -57.70
C GLY A 219 -18.50 7.74 -57.43
N MET A 220 -18.31 6.42 -57.33
CA MET A 220 -19.35 5.47 -56.95
C MET A 220 -19.24 5.03 -55.50
N ASP A 221 -20.37 4.68 -54.89
CA ASP A 221 -20.38 3.97 -53.59
C ASP A 221 -19.93 2.51 -53.81
N VAL A 222 -18.83 2.14 -53.25
CA VAL A 222 -18.22 0.80 -53.41
C VAL A 222 -18.63 -0.19 -52.31
N SER A 223 -19.46 0.20 -51.34
CA SER A 223 -19.84 -0.62 -50.19
C SER A 223 -20.42 -1.98 -50.59
N ALA A 224 -21.37 -2.01 -51.52
CA ALA A 224 -21.96 -3.24 -51.98
C ALA A 224 -20.99 -4.10 -52.84
N ILE A 225 -19.97 -3.48 -53.43
CA ILE A 225 -18.96 -4.16 -54.26
C ILE A 225 -17.95 -4.89 -53.36
N ILE A 226 -17.54 -4.27 -52.25
CA ILE A 226 -16.51 -4.83 -51.34
C ILE A 226 -17.09 -5.84 -50.35
N GLU A 227 -18.39 -5.79 -50.04
CA GLU A 227 -19.04 -6.66 -49.05
C GLU A 227 -18.65 -8.15 -49.15
N PRO A 228 -18.67 -8.81 -50.35
CA PRO A 228 -18.30 -10.21 -50.47
C PRO A 228 -16.80 -10.50 -50.18
N TYR A 229 -15.95 -9.48 -50.20
CA TYR A 229 -14.51 -9.61 -50.06
C TYR A 229 -14.05 -9.31 -48.64
N ILE A 230 -14.87 -8.66 -47.82
CA ILE A 230 -14.50 -8.27 -46.44
C ILE A 230 -14.18 -9.50 -45.62
N GLN A 231 -15.11 -10.47 -45.49
CA GLN A 231 -14.93 -11.61 -44.62
C GLN A 231 -13.71 -12.49 -44.97
N PRO A 232 -13.47 -12.86 -46.26
CA PRO A 232 -12.25 -13.60 -46.60
C PRO A 232 -10.95 -12.85 -46.36
N ALA A 233 -10.95 -11.52 -46.57
CA ALA A 233 -9.78 -10.70 -46.31
C ALA A 233 -9.51 -10.56 -44.81
N TYR A 234 -10.56 -10.41 -44.00
CA TYR A 234 -10.48 -10.36 -42.55
C TYR A 234 -9.97 -11.67 -41.97
N GLU A 235 -10.51 -12.82 -42.38
CA GLU A 235 -10.03 -14.13 -41.92
C GLU A 235 -8.54 -14.34 -42.23
N LYS A 236 -8.10 -13.90 -43.41
CA LYS A 236 -6.70 -13.94 -43.79
C LYS A 236 -5.86 -13.00 -42.90
N ALA A 237 -6.30 -11.76 -42.71
CA ALA A 237 -5.59 -10.80 -41.87
C ALA A 237 -5.47 -11.27 -40.40
N LEU A 238 -6.53 -11.92 -39.88
CA LEU A 238 -6.50 -12.54 -38.57
C LEU A 238 -5.50 -13.71 -38.50
N ALA A 239 -5.41 -14.54 -39.51
CA ALA A 239 -4.48 -15.67 -39.55
C ALA A 239 -3.01 -15.21 -39.62
N ASP A 240 -2.75 -14.05 -40.23
CA ASP A 240 -1.42 -13.48 -40.39
C ASP A 240 -1.03 -12.57 -39.18
N TYR A 241 -1.98 -12.22 -38.29
CA TYR A 241 -1.74 -11.34 -37.17
C TYR A 241 -1.13 -12.09 -35.97
N ASP A 242 -0.04 -11.55 -35.41
CA ASP A 242 0.62 -12.09 -34.21
C ASP A 242 0.06 -11.43 -32.94
N PHE A 243 -0.77 -12.17 -32.19
CA PHE A 243 -1.32 -11.74 -30.91
C PHE A 243 -0.35 -11.83 -29.74
N SER A 244 0.86 -12.38 -29.91
CA SER A 244 1.83 -12.57 -28.82
C SER A 244 2.29 -11.25 -28.21
N SER A 245 2.34 -10.18 -28.99
CA SER A 245 2.68 -8.84 -28.49
C SER A 245 1.65 -8.31 -27.50
N ILE A 246 0.36 -8.60 -27.71
CA ILE A 246 -0.73 -8.23 -26.80
C ILE A 246 -0.59 -8.99 -25.48
N GLU A 247 -0.35 -10.31 -25.56
CA GLU A 247 -0.14 -11.13 -24.36
C GLU A 247 1.09 -10.69 -23.56
N THR A 248 2.17 -10.34 -24.25
CA THR A 248 3.40 -9.85 -23.60
C THR A 248 3.15 -8.51 -22.92
N GLN A 249 2.51 -7.56 -23.59
CA GLN A 249 2.21 -6.24 -23.02
C GLN A 249 1.25 -6.37 -21.82
N ALA A 250 0.19 -7.15 -21.96
CA ALA A 250 -0.76 -7.38 -20.88
C ALA A 250 -0.09 -8.04 -19.66
N LYS A 251 0.89 -8.94 -19.89
CA LYS A 251 1.66 -9.53 -18.82
C LYS A 251 2.58 -8.52 -18.12
N GLU A 252 3.26 -7.68 -18.87
CA GLU A 252 4.12 -6.62 -18.34
C GLU A 252 3.31 -5.61 -17.51
N ASP A 253 2.15 -5.17 -18.02
CA ASP A 253 1.24 -4.26 -17.32
C ASP A 253 0.70 -4.91 -16.03
N PHE A 254 0.36 -6.20 -16.08
CA PHE A 254 -0.09 -6.96 -14.94
C PHE A 254 0.99 -7.11 -13.86
N GLU A 255 2.21 -7.52 -14.24
CA GLU A 255 3.35 -7.65 -13.33
C GLU A 255 3.76 -6.29 -12.74
N SER A 256 3.63 -5.21 -13.51
CA SER A 256 3.86 -3.84 -13.01
C SER A 256 2.85 -3.44 -11.93
N LYS A 257 1.58 -3.83 -12.09
CA LYS A 257 0.50 -3.48 -11.16
C LYS A 257 0.48 -4.34 -9.90
N TYR A 258 0.71 -5.64 -10.03
CA TYR A 258 0.50 -6.62 -8.96
C TYR A 258 1.79 -7.29 -8.45
N GLY A 259 2.91 -7.05 -9.11
CA GLY A 259 4.16 -7.77 -8.86
C GLY A 259 4.13 -9.22 -9.33
N ASP A 260 5.23 -9.95 -9.09
CA ASP A 260 5.25 -11.40 -9.35
C ASP A 260 4.43 -12.12 -8.27
N SER A 261 3.37 -12.80 -8.68
CA SER A 261 2.48 -13.51 -7.76
C SER A 261 3.17 -14.66 -6.99
N ASP A 262 4.31 -15.14 -7.46
CA ASP A 262 5.08 -16.16 -6.75
C ASP A 262 5.84 -15.61 -5.55
N ASP A 263 6.03 -14.31 -5.50
CA ASP A 263 6.64 -13.61 -4.37
C ASP A 263 5.63 -13.16 -3.31
N TRP A 264 4.32 -13.34 -3.54
CA TRP A 264 3.30 -12.93 -2.59
C TRP A 264 3.36 -13.73 -1.30
N LYS A 265 3.50 -13.00 -0.18
CA LYS A 265 3.57 -13.56 1.17
C LYS A 265 2.82 -12.67 2.14
N TRP A 266 2.20 -13.29 3.12
CA TRP A 266 1.76 -12.59 4.30
C TRP A 266 2.92 -12.52 5.30
N TYR A 267 3.02 -11.39 5.98
CA TYR A 267 3.96 -11.19 7.07
C TYR A 267 3.14 -10.86 8.31
N GLU A 268 3.08 -11.82 9.24
CA GLU A 268 2.46 -11.57 10.54
C GLU A 268 3.48 -10.89 11.44
N LEU A 269 3.12 -9.71 11.91
CA LEU A 269 3.90 -8.97 12.88
C LEU A 269 3.11 -8.84 14.18
N THR A 270 3.57 -9.53 15.20
CA THR A 270 3.05 -9.32 16.55
C THR A 270 3.57 -8.00 17.11
N ARG A 271 2.94 -7.51 18.19
CA ARG A 271 3.39 -6.29 18.87
C ARG A 271 4.87 -6.34 19.28
N GLN A 272 5.38 -7.53 19.68
CA GLN A 272 6.77 -7.72 20.06
C GLN A 272 7.76 -7.62 18.89
N GLU A 273 7.29 -7.83 17.68
CA GLU A 273 8.11 -7.76 16.46
C GLU A 273 8.03 -6.40 15.79
N GLN A 274 6.97 -5.65 16.06
CA GLN A 274 6.81 -4.29 15.57
C GLN A 274 7.96 -3.41 16.10
N TYR A 275 8.66 -2.72 15.20
CA TYR A 275 9.94 -2.07 15.46
C TYR A 275 9.91 -1.10 16.65
N SER A 276 8.91 -0.25 16.76
CA SER A 276 8.84 0.77 17.80
C SER A 276 8.62 0.17 19.21
N PHE A 277 7.88 -0.94 19.32
CA PHE A 277 7.72 -1.66 20.58
C PHE A 277 8.99 -2.41 20.98
N LYS A 278 9.66 -3.03 20.01
CA LYS A 278 10.93 -3.73 20.22
C LYS A 278 12.04 -2.79 20.68
N ASP A 279 12.14 -1.61 20.10
CA ASP A 279 13.08 -0.58 20.51
C ASP A 279 12.78 -0.08 21.94
N TYR A 280 11.50 0.12 22.28
CA TYR A 280 11.08 0.50 23.62
C TYR A 280 11.42 -0.58 24.66
N GLU A 281 11.11 -1.86 24.39
CA GLU A 281 11.44 -3.01 25.26
C GLU A 281 12.95 -3.10 25.47
N SER A 282 13.75 -3.01 24.40
CA SER A 282 15.22 -3.02 24.47
C SER A 282 15.77 -1.89 25.30
N SER A 283 15.20 -0.70 25.19
CA SER A 283 15.61 0.48 25.99
C SER A 283 15.26 0.31 27.46
N ALA A 284 14.09 -0.26 27.77
CA ALA A 284 13.69 -0.57 29.15
C ALA A 284 14.62 -1.63 29.79
N ASP A 285 14.98 -2.67 29.04
CA ASP A 285 15.92 -3.70 29.51
C ASP A 285 17.34 -3.15 29.78
N ARG A 286 17.82 -2.24 28.93
CA ARG A 286 19.09 -1.53 29.16
C ARG A 286 19.04 -0.72 30.43
N MET A 287 17.96 0.02 30.69
CA MET A 287 17.77 0.77 31.92
C MET A 287 17.75 -0.14 33.17
N LYS A 288 17.06 -1.29 33.08
CA LYS A 288 17.00 -2.29 34.14
C LYS A 288 18.37 -2.89 34.41
N ALA A 289 19.16 -3.19 33.38
CA ALA A 289 20.52 -3.68 33.50
C ALA A 289 21.43 -2.65 34.23
N ILE A 290 21.36 -1.38 33.84
CA ILE A 290 22.08 -0.29 34.49
C ILE A 290 21.66 -0.17 35.97
N ALA A 291 20.36 -0.15 36.24
CA ALA A 291 19.83 -0.06 37.59
C ALA A 291 20.26 -1.22 38.50
N THR A 292 20.57 -2.38 37.95
CA THR A 292 21.06 -3.56 38.67
C THR A 292 22.59 -3.52 38.87
N VAL A 293 23.33 -3.20 37.82
CA VAL A 293 24.81 -3.24 37.84
C VAL A 293 25.41 -2.09 38.64
N PHE A 294 24.84 -0.89 38.55
CA PHE A 294 25.38 0.29 39.25
C PHE A 294 25.44 0.15 40.78
N PRO A 295 24.37 -0.27 41.46
CA PRO A 295 24.43 -0.49 42.91
C PRO A 295 25.45 -1.56 43.30
N ILE A 296 25.56 -2.66 42.55
CA ILE A 296 26.52 -3.72 42.77
C ILE A 296 27.95 -3.18 42.65
N PHE A 297 28.22 -2.41 41.59
CA PHE A 297 29.51 -1.76 41.40
C PHE A 297 29.89 -0.85 42.58
N PHE A 298 28.98 0.00 43.06
CA PHE A 298 29.23 0.86 44.22
C PHE A 298 29.46 0.08 45.49
N ILE A 299 28.73 -1.03 45.71
CA ILE A 299 28.97 -1.89 46.89
C ILE A 299 30.39 -2.49 46.83
N VAL A 300 30.80 -3.00 45.69
CA VAL A 300 32.13 -3.60 45.47
C VAL A 300 33.22 -2.55 45.67
N VAL A 301 33.09 -1.37 45.08
CA VAL A 301 34.06 -0.28 45.24
C VAL A 301 34.13 0.17 46.69
N SER A 302 33.01 0.32 47.37
CA SER A 302 32.98 0.70 48.80
C SER A 302 33.66 -0.35 49.67
N ALA A 303 33.46 -1.63 49.40
CA ALA A 303 34.10 -2.74 50.12
C ALA A 303 35.62 -2.83 49.89
N LEU A 304 36.10 -2.34 48.73
CA LEU A 304 37.54 -2.32 48.43
C LEU A 304 38.27 -1.10 49.01
N VAL A 305 37.54 -0.02 49.30
CA VAL A 305 38.09 1.24 49.81
C VAL A 305 38.05 1.31 51.33
N CYS A 306 37.18 0.55 51.99
CA CYS A 306 37.13 0.41 53.47
C CYS A 306 37.99 -0.76 53.95
#